data_0978d5062020373e0a48106a08e3d91e
#
_entry.id   0978d5062020373e0a48106a08e3d91e
#
_cell.length_a   1.000
_cell.length_b   1.000
_cell.length_c   1.000
_cell.angle_alpha   90.00
_cell.angle_beta   90.00
_cell.angle_gamma   90.00
#
_symmetry.space_group_name_H-M   'P 1'
#
loop_
_entity.id
_entity.type
_entity.pdbx_description
1 polymer ?
#
loop_
_entity_poly.entity_id
_entity_poly.type
_entity_poly.pdbx_seq_one_letter_code
_entity_poly.pdbx_strand_id
1 'polypeptide(L)'
;MDRQLVLDLPHRPAQGREDFLVAACNEDAVSWIDRWPDWQGGSLALYGATGSGKSHLAEVWRARSGGVLIDASDLTVSAVPEIARAGAVILNHADAVGEEVALLHLINLLRQDGGFLLCLSDEAPGRWNTQLADLRSRLVAMQSVGIAEPDDHLLGAVMLKLLSDRQLRVPLEVISFLVARIERSFAAARTMVVTLDRLAAGEMRPLTIALARKALAQMAEISNNSAS
;
A
#
# COMPACT_ATOMS: atom_id res chain seq x y z
N MET A 1 -4.11 38.08 3.64
CA MET A 1 -4.05 37.55 2.27
C MET A 1 -3.71 36.06 2.40
N ASP A 2 -4.76 35.23 2.42
CA ASP A 2 -4.60 33.78 2.50
C ASP A 2 -4.02 33.25 1.19
N ARG A 3 -2.78 32.79 1.23
CA ARG A 3 -2.16 32.06 0.13
C ARG A 3 -2.77 30.65 0.11
N GLN A 4 -3.77 30.47 -0.72
CA GLN A 4 -4.26 29.15 -1.08
C GLN A 4 -3.13 28.44 -1.85
N LEU A 5 -2.52 27.43 -1.20
CA LEU A 5 -1.59 26.52 -1.86
C LEU A 5 -2.39 25.72 -2.88
N VAL A 6 -2.30 26.11 -4.14
CA VAL A 6 -2.74 25.29 -5.26
C VAL A 6 -1.66 24.21 -5.43
N LEU A 7 -1.91 23.05 -4.88
CA LEU A 7 -1.12 21.85 -5.13
C LEU A 7 -1.57 21.27 -6.46
N ASP A 8 -0.78 21.53 -7.49
CA ASP A 8 -0.92 20.88 -8.79
C ASP A 8 -0.37 19.44 -8.65
N LEU A 9 -1.18 18.56 -8.03
CA LEU A 9 -0.88 17.14 -7.99
C LEU A 9 -1.37 16.54 -9.31
N PRO A 10 -0.51 15.87 -10.10
CA PRO A 10 -0.93 15.22 -11.32
C PRO A 10 -1.97 14.16 -10.99
N HIS A 11 -3.23 14.49 -11.29
CA HIS A 11 -4.36 13.61 -11.08
C HIS A 11 -4.35 12.57 -12.20
N ARG A 12 -3.97 11.33 -11.88
CA ARG A 12 -4.13 10.23 -12.81
C ARG A 12 -5.51 9.64 -12.58
N PRO A 13 -6.38 9.54 -13.60
CA PRO A 13 -7.61 8.78 -13.48
C PRO A 13 -7.23 7.31 -13.32
N ALA A 14 -7.15 6.83 -12.09
CA ALA A 14 -7.15 5.40 -11.82
C ALA A 14 -8.52 4.88 -12.23
N GLN A 15 -8.57 4.02 -13.23
CA GLN A 15 -9.82 3.34 -13.59
C GLN A 15 -10.34 2.59 -12.36
N GLY A 16 -11.29 3.22 -11.66
CA GLY A 16 -12.03 2.64 -10.56
C GLY A 16 -11.70 3.10 -9.13
N ARG A 17 -10.70 3.98 -8.88
CA ARG A 17 -10.47 4.52 -7.52
C ARG A 17 -9.93 5.96 -7.57
N GLU A 18 -10.76 6.89 -7.17
CA GLU A 18 -10.52 8.35 -7.19
C GLU A 18 -9.45 8.85 -6.18
N ASP A 19 -8.84 7.96 -5.38
CA ASP A 19 -8.06 8.34 -4.20
C ASP A 19 -6.55 8.03 -4.25
N PHE A 20 -6.02 7.52 -5.38
CA PHE A 20 -4.59 7.24 -5.44
C PHE A 20 -3.79 8.46 -5.88
N LEU A 21 -2.99 9.01 -4.97
CA LEU A 21 -2.08 10.11 -5.26
C LEU A 21 -0.73 9.55 -5.73
N VAL A 22 -0.35 9.85 -6.97
CA VAL A 22 0.98 9.55 -7.49
C VAL A 22 1.95 10.64 -7.02
N ALA A 23 3.06 10.24 -6.43
CA ALA A 23 4.09 11.12 -5.92
C ALA A 23 5.47 10.45 -6.04
N ALA A 24 6.55 11.18 -5.84
CA ALA A 24 7.92 10.67 -5.97
C ALA A 24 8.19 9.39 -5.17
N CYS A 25 7.51 9.19 -4.03
CA CYS A 25 7.67 7.99 -3.21
C CYS A 25 7.05 6.71 -3.83
N ASN A 26 6.16 6.83 -4.82
CA ASN A 26 5.41 5.70 -5.39
C ASN A 26 5.31 5.71 -6.93
N GLU A 27 5.85 6.72 -7.61
CA GLU A 27 5.72 6.87 -9.07
C GLU A 27 6.30 5.70 -9.86
N ASP A 28 7.44 5.16 -9.42
CA ASP A 28 8.05 3.98 -10.04
C ASP A 28 7.16 2.75 -9.87
N ALA A 29 6.59 2.53 -8.68
CA ALA A 29 5.68 1.41 -8.42
C ALA A 29 4.41 1.51 -9.28
N VAL A 30 3.84 2.72 -9.41
CA VAL A 30 2.71 2.98 -10.32
C VAL A 30 3.09 2.69 -11.75
N SER A 31 4.25 3.17 -12.20
CA SER A 31 4.74 2.93 -13.56
C SER A 31 4.88 1.44 -13.89
N TRP A 32 5.39 0.63 -12.93
CA TRP A 32 5.49 -0.81 -13.10
C TRP A 32 4.13 -1.51 -13.16
N ILE A 33 3.19 -1.13 -12.32
CA ILE A 33 1.81 -1.65 -12.37
C ILE A 33 1.14 -1.33 -13.71
N ASP A 34 1.38 -0.14 -14.24
CA ASP A 34 0.81 0.26 -15.52
C ASP A 34 1.40 -0.43 -16.73
N ARG A 35 2.65 -0.86 -16.67
CA ARG A 35 3.31 -1.64 -17.73
C ARG A 35 2.73 -3.03 -17.89
N TRP A 36 1.95 -3.53 -16.92
CA TRP A 36 1.30 -4.82 -17.11
C TRP A 36 0.47 -4.83 -18.40
N PRO A 37 0.54 -5.89 -19.25
CA PRO A 37 1.15 -7.21 -19.02
C PRO A 37 2.64 -7.33 -19.38
N ASP A 38 3.35 -6.27 -19.71
CA ASP A 38 4.74 -6.30 -20.17
C ASP A 38 5.75 -6.45 -19.02
N TRP A 39 5.52 -7.39 -18.10
CA TRP A 39 6.46 -7.72 -17.04
C TRP A 39 7.42 -8.83 -17.48
N GLN A 40 8.73 -8.56 -17.41
CA GLN A 40 9.74 -9.58 -17.73
C GLN A 40 9.60 -10.77 -16.77
N GLY A 41 9.41 -11.98 -17.35
CA GLY A 41 9.23 -13.20 -16.57
C GLY A 41 7.91 -13.31 -15.84
N GLY A 42 6.94 -12.42 -16.10
CA GLY A 42 5.58 -12.46 -15.54
C GLY A 42 5.47 -12.15 -14.05
N SER A 43 6.54 -11.74 -13.39
CA SER A 43 6.53 -11.50 -11.93
C SER A 43 7.05 -10.13 -11.55
N LEU A 44 6.37 -9.50 -10.59
CA LEU A 44 6.75 -8.21 -9.99
C LEU A 44 6.64 -8.29 -8.47
N ALA A 45 7.57 -7.71 -7.74
CA ALA A 45 7.47 -7.50 -6.30
C ALA A 45 7.33 -6.01 -5.98
N LEU A 46 6.30 -5.66 -5.21
CA LEU A 46 6.15 -4.37 -4.53
C LEU A 46 6.60 -4.52 -3.08
N TYR A 47 7.57 -3.73 -2.66
CA TYR A 47 8.05 -3.77 -1.28
C TYR A 47 8.08 -2.38 -0.64
N GLY A 48 8.04 -2.34 0.68
CA GLY A 48 8.07 -1.10 1.46
C GLY A 48 7.37 -1.26 2.80
N ALA A 49 7.46 -0.27 3.67
CA ALA A 49 6.88 -0.31 5.01
C ALA A 49 5.37 -0.57 4.99
N THR A 50 4.85 -1.13 6.08
CA THR A 50 3.40 -1.27 6.29
C THR A 50 2.72 0.09 6.12
N GLY A 51 1.60 0.15 5.40
CA GLY A 51 0.88 1.41 5.14
C GLY A 51 1.46 2.28 4.02
N SER A 52 2.53 1.86 3.31
CA SER A 52 3.12 2.59 2.18
C SER A 52 2.22 2.65 0.93
N GLY A 53 1.21 1.79 0.82
CA GLY A 53 0.29 1.78 -0.33
C GLY A 53 0.37 0.53 -1.21
N LYS A 54 1.19 -0.47 -0.88
CA LYS A 54 1.32 -1.74 -1.61
C LYS A 54 -0.03 -2.38 -1.93
N SER A 55 -0.84 -2.60 -0.90
CA SER A 55 -2.16 -3.25 -1.05
C SER A 55 -3.11 -2.45 -1.93
N HIS A 56 -3.00 -1.10 -1.91
CA HIS A 56 -3.81 -0.27 -2.80
C HIS A 56 -3.40 -0.45 -4.27
N LEU A 57 -2.10 -0.44 -4.59
CA LEU A 57 -1.61 -0.72 -5.94
C LEU A 57 -1.94 -2.15 -6.39
N ALA A 58 -1.85 -3.11 -5.49
CA ALA A 58 -2.24 -4.49 -5.77
C ALA A 58 -3.73 -4.59 -6.14
N GLU A 59 -4.60 -3.84 -5.45
CA GLU A 59 -6.02 -3.83 -5.76
C GLU A 59 -6.33 -3.15 -7.11
N VAL A 60 -5.60 -2.08 -7.46
CA VAL A 60 -5.67 -1.47 -8.80
C VAL A 60 -5.29 -2.49 -9.88
N TRP A 61 -4.21 -3.25 -9.66
CA TRP A 61 -3.80 -4.31 -10.58
C TRP A 61 -4.81 -5.46 -10.62
N ARG A 62 -5.35 -5.88 -9.47
CA ARG A 62 -6.37 -6.93 -9.38
C ARG A 62 -7.62 -6.59 -10.20
N ALA A 63 -8.09 -5.36 -10.13
CA ALA A 63 -9.23 -4.90 -10.90
C ALA A 63 -9.01 -4.96 -12.42
N ARG A 64 -7.75 -4.82 -12.89
CA ARG A 64 -7.38 -4.90 -14.31
C ARG A 64 -7.11 -6.32 -14.77
N SER A 65 -6.45 -7.12 -13.93
CA SER A 65 -5.99 -8.48 -14.27
C SER A 65 -7.05 -9.55 -14.02
N GLY A 66 -8.07 -9.26 -13.19
CA GLY A 66 -9.01 -10.28 -12.70
C GLY A 66 -8.36 -11.28 -11.72
N GLY A 67 -7.18 -10.97 -11.22
CA GLY A 67 -6.37 -11.87 -10.40
C GLY A 67 -6.96 -12.16 -9.02
N VAL A 68 -6.47 -13.24 -8.41
CA VAL A 68 -6.81 -13.65 -7.05
C VAL A 68 -5.79 -13.12 -6.05
N LEU A 69 -6.27 -12.74 -4.86
CA LEU A 69 -5.42 -12.37 -3.73
C LEU A 69 -5.35 -13.55 -2.76
N ILE A 70 -4.15 -13.96 -2.42
CA ILE A 70 -3.88 -14.97 -1.40
C ILE A 70 -2.88 -14.44 -0.37
N ASP A 71 -2.95 -14.93 0.85
CA ASP A 71 -1.93 -14.65 1.85
C ASP A 71 -0.84 -15.73 1.82
N ALA A 72 0.38 -15.37 2.19
CA ALA A 72 1.51 -16.31 2.25
C ALA A 72 1.24 -17.51 3.16
N SER A 73 0.44 -17.33 4.21
CA SER A 73 0.01 -18.42 5.13
C SER A 73 -0.86 -19.48 4.45
N ASP A 74 -1.56 -19.13 3.37
CA ASP A 74 -2.46 -20.04 2.65
C ASP A 74 -1.76 -20.73 1.47
N LEU A 75 -0.51 -20.33 1.17
CA LEU A 75 0.25 -20.91 0.08
C LEU A 75 0.90 -22.24 0.48
N THR A 76 0.30 -23.35 0.03
CA THR A 76 0.82 -24.69 0.21
C THR A 76 1.09 -25.36 -1.13
N VAL A 77 1.98 -26.38 -1.16
CA VAL A 77 2.30 -27.11 -2.40
C VAL A 77 1.04 -27.71 -3.04
N SER A 78 0.10 -28.20 -2.23
CA SER A 78 -1.15 -28.78 -2.71
C SER A 78 -2.13 -27.77 -3.32
N ALA A 79 -2.09 -26.52 -2.88
CA ALA A 79 -2.97 -25.44 -3.37
C ALA A 79 -2.44 -24.78 -4.66
N VAL A 80 -1.12 -24.88 -4.95
CA VAL A 80 -0.50 -24.21 -6.10
C VAL A 80 -1.19 -24.46 -7.43
N PRO A 81 -1.57 -25.72 -7.82
CA PRO A 81 -2.20 -25.94 -9.13
C PRO A 81 -3.55 -25.22 -9.31
N GLU A 82 -4.31 -25.08 -8.21
CA GLU A 82 -5.58 -24.36 -8.25
C GLU A 82 -5.39 -22.85 -8.30
N ILE A 83 -4.50 -22.34 -7.46
CA ILE A 83 -4.14 -20.91 -7.41
C ILE A 83 -3.62 -20.45 -8.78
N ALA A 84 -2.74 -21.21 -9.41
CA ALA A 84 -2.13 -20.87 -10.70
C ALA A 84 -3.14 -20.81 -11.86
N ARG A 85 -4.25 -21.58 -11.80
CA ARG A 85 -5.33 -21.53 -12.81
C ARG A 85 -5.98 -20.16 -12.96
N ALA A 86 -5.87 -19.30 -11.94
CA ALA A 86 -6.35 -17.92 -12.02
C ALA A 86 -5.57 -17.08 -13.06
N GLY A 87 -4.39 -17.52 -13.47
CA GLY A 87 -3.53 -16.81 -14.44
C GLY A 87 -2.91 -15.52 -13.93
N ALA A 88 -3.48 -14.87 -12.91
CA ALA A 88 -2.93 -13.71 -12.25
C ALA A 88 -3.11 -13.86 -10.74
N VAL A 89 -2.03 -13.75 -9.97
CA VAL A 89 -2.01 -13.99 -8.52
C VAL A 89 -1.33 -12.83 -7.80
N ILE A 90 -1.95 -12.36 -6.73
CA ILE A 90 -1.34 -11.46 -5.76
C ILE A 90 -1.01 -12.27 -4.52
N LEU A 91 0.26 -12.30 -4.14
CA LEU A 91 0.73 -12.95 -2.93
C LEU A 91 1.05 -11.89 -1.87
N ASN A 92 0.21 -11.80 -0.85
CA ASN A 92 0.41 -10.89 0.27
C ASN A 92 1.38 -11.50 1.29
N HIS A 93 2.20 -10.67 1.97
CA HIS A 93 3.24 -11.09 2.91
C HIS A 93 4.21 -12.12 2.30
N ALA A 94 4.60 -11.92 1.05
CA ALA A 94 5.38 -12.88 0.29
C ALA A 94 6.76 -13.21 0.91
N ASP A 95 7.30 -12.32 1.73
CA ASP A 95 8.51 -12.51 2.55
C ASP A 95 8.31 -13.44 3.76
N ALA A 96 7.06 -13.76 4.11
CA ALA A 96 6.69 -14.64 5.24
C ALA A 96 6.15 -16.01 4.80
N VAL A 97 6.42 -16.43 3.55
CA VAL A 97 5.98 -17.74 3.05
C VAL A 97 6.59 -18.87 3.87
N GLY A 98 5.72 -19.74 4.44
CA GLY A 98 6.15 -20.90 5.23
C GLY A 98 6.66 -22.07 4.38
N GLU A 99 6.07 -22.31 3.21
CA GLU A 99 6.45 -23.38 2.28
C GLU A 99 7.21 -22.82 1.07
N GLU A 100 8.53 -22.67 1.15
CA GLU A 100 9.37 -22.16 0.06
C GLU A 100 9.20 -22.93 -1.26
N VAL A 101 8.97 -24.23 -1.19
CA VAL A 101 8.72 -25.10 -2.35
C VAL A 101 7.43 -24.71 -3.04
N ALA A 102 6.39 -24.31 -2.31
CA ALA A 102 5.14 -23.87 -2.86
C ALA A 102 5.32 -22.57 -3.67
N LEU A 103 6.07 -21.59 -3.14
CA LEU A 103 6.35 -20.35 -3.85
C LEU A 103 7.17 -20.60 -5.12
N LEU A 104 8.22 -21.43 -5.05
CA LEU A 104 9.01 -21.82 -6.23
C LEU A 104 8.12 -22.48 -7.30
N HIS A 105 7.25 -23.39 -6.88
CA HIS A 105 6.33 -24.09 -7.77
C HIS A 105 5.34 -23.10 -8.42
N LEU A 106 4.76 -22.18 -7.64
CA LEU A 106 3.85 -21.15 -8.15
C LEU A 106 4.52 -20.25 -9.20
N ILE A 107 5.74 -19.76 -8.91
CA ILE A 107 6.52 -18.95 -9.86
C ILE A 107 6.75 -19.71 -11.18
N ASN A 108 7.17 -20.98 -11.09
CA ASN A 108 7.45 -21.79 -12.27
C ASN A 108 6.20 -22.09 -13.08
N LEU A 109 5.11 -22.44 -12.43
CA LEU A 109 3.84 -22.80 -13.10
C LEU A 109 3.22 -21.58 -13.80
N LEU A 110 3.11 -20.45 -13.11
CA LEU A 110 2.62 -19.20 -13.71
C LEU A 110 3.48 -18.78 -14.91
N ARG A 111 4.83 -18.86 -14.79
CA ARG A 111 5.71 -18.54 -15.90
C ARG A 111 5.53 -19.47 -17.10
N GLN A 112 5.33 -20.78 -16.87
CA GLN A 112 5.11 -21.77 -17.91
C GLN A 112 3.80 -21.52 -18.65
N ASP A 113 2.75 -21.13 -17.94
CA ASP A 113 1.41 -20.93 -18.47
C ASP A 113 1.17 -19.48 -18.97
N GLY A 114 2.20 -18.62 -18.94
CA GLY A 114 2.08 -17.22 -19.34
C GLY A 114 1.28 -16.36 -18.36
N GLY A 115 1.17 -16.81 -17.11
CA GLY A 115 0.49 -16.09 -16.03
C GLY A 115 1.38 -15.03 -15.35
N PHE A 116 0.80 -14.36 -14.34
CA PHE A 116 1.41 -13.21 -13.64
C PHE A 116 1.37 -13.38 -12.13
N LEU A 117 2.47 -12.98 -11.47
CA LEU A 117 2.59 -12.96 -10.02
C LEU A 117 2.97 -11.57 -9.54
N LEU A 118 2.15 -11.00 -8.64
CA LEU A 118 2.47 -9.78 -7.90
C LEU A 118 2.73 -10.14 -6.44
N CYS A 119 3.99 -10.04 -6.00
CA CYS A 119 4.36 -10.23 -4.60
C CYS A 119 4.29 -8.90 -3.84
N LEU A 120 3.69 -8.92 -2.64
CA LEU A 120 3.72 -7.80 -1.69
C LEU A 120 4.54 -8.22 -0.47
N SER A 121 5.53 -7.40 -0.10
CA SER A 121 6.45 -7.66 1.01
C SER A 121 6.90 -6.39 1.70
N ASP A 122 7.48 -6.51 2.88
CA ASP A 122 8.07 -5.36 3.55
C ASP A 122 9.51 -5.11 3.07
N GLU A 123 10.24 -6.16 2.66
CA GLU A 123 11.59 -6.07 2.12
C GLU A 123 11.69 -6.54 0.67
N ALA A 124 12.73 -6.08 -0.03
CA ALA A 124 13.04 -6.51 -1.40
C ALA A 124 13.28 -8.04 -1.46
N PRO A 125 12.85 -8.76 -2.54
CA PRO A 125 12.96 -10.22 -2.64
C PRO A 125 14.37 -10.77 -2.43
N GLY A 126 15.40 -10.05 -2.84
CA GLY A 126 16.79 -10.45 -2.63
C GLY A 126 17.24 -10.46 -1.15
N ARG A 127 16.44 -9.91 -0.24
CA ARG A 127 16.71 -9.91 1.22
C ARG A 127 15.88 -10.93 1.99
N TRP A 128 14.95 -11.63 1.34
CA TRP A 128 14.12 -12.60 2.04
C TRP A 128 14.98 -13.76 2.55
N ASN A 129 14.69 -14.18 3.78
CA ASN A 129 15.37 -15.30 4.40
C ASN A 129 14.88 -16.62 3.78
N THR A 130 15.55 -17.09 2.70
CA THR A 130 15.20 -18.34 2.03
C THR A 130 16.35 -19.34 2.07
N GLN A 131 16.03 -20.61 2.36
CA GLN A 131 16.97 -21.73 2.39
C GLN A 131 17.10 -22.41 1.01
N LEU A 132 16.06 -22.34 0.18
CA LEU A 132 16.02 -23.01 -1.12
C LEU A 132 16.80 -22.21 -2.17
N ALA A 133 17.95 -22.75 -2.60
CA ALA A 133 18.87 -22.06 -3.54
C ALA A 133 18.18 -21.66 -4.87
N ASP A 134 17.31 -22.53 -5.41
CA ASP A 134 16.57 -22.26 -6.64
C ASP A 134 15.59 -21.09 -6.46
N LEU A 135 14.88 -21.05 -5.33
CA LEU A 135 13.99 -19.94 -5.02
C LEU A 135 14.77 -18.64 -4.86
N ARG A 136 15.89 -18.67 -4.14
CA ARG A 136 16.77 -17.49 -3.98
C ARG A 136 17.19 -16.92 -5.35
N SER A 137 17.59 -17.78 -6.27
CA SER A 137 17.98 -17.36 -7.61
C SER A 137 16.81 -16.69 -8.37
N ARG A 138 15.57 -17.21 -8.21
CA ARG A 138 14.36 -16.62 -8.80
C ARG A 138 14.03 -15.27 -8.18
N LEU A 139 14.11 -15.16 -6.86
CA LEU A 139 13.81 -13.92 -6.12
C LEU A 139 14.79 -12.80 -6.46
N VAL A 140 16.10 -13.11 -6.57
CA VAL A 140 17.11 -12.14 -7.00
C VAL A 140 16.88 -11.66 -8.43
N ALA A 141 16.42 -12.54 -9.33
CA ALA A 141 16.13 -12.20 -10.73
C ALA A 141 14.73 -11.55 -10.92
N MET A 142 13.88 -11.55 -9.90
CA MET A 142 12.54 -10.97 -9.97
C MET A 142 12.61 -9.45 -10.06
N GLN A 143 11.83 -8.87 -11.00
CA GLN A 143 11.66 -7.43 -11.03
C GLN A 143 11.03 -6.97 -9.71
N SER A 144 11.64 -5.97 -9.08
CA SER A 144 11.14 -5.44 -7.81
C SER A 144 11.18 -3.92 -7.79
N VAL A 145 10.21 -3.31 -7.11
CA VAL A 145 10.14 -1.87 -6.95
C VAL A 145 9.68 -1.52 -5.53
N GLY A 146 10.40 -0.58 -4.90
CA GLY A 146 10.10 -0.10 -3.56
C GLY A 146 9.10 1.05 -3.58
N ILE A 147 8.29 1.11 -2.55
CA ILE A 147 7.46 2.28 -2.23
C ILE A 147 8.05 2.92 -0.98
N ALA A 148 8.58 4.14 -1.13
CA ALA A 148 9.14 4.87 -0.02
C ALA A 148 8.05 5.47 0.88
N GLU A 149 8.44 5.86 2.08
CA GLU A 149 7.55 6.61 2.97
C GLU A 149 7.22 7.99 2.38
N PRO A 150 5.97 8.47 2.54
CA PRO A 150 5.61 9.83 2.14
C PRO A 150 6.37 10.85 2.98
N ASP A 151 6.84 11.94 2.37
CA ASP A 151 7.36 13.07 3.10
C ASP A 151 6.24 13.86 3.80
N ASP A 152 6.61 14.76 4.69
CA ASP A 152 5.67 15.57 5.48
C ASP A 152 4.77 16.44 4.59
N HIS A 153 5.29 16.93 3.47
CA HIS A 153 4.53 17.75 2.53
C HIS A 153 3.44 16.95 1.82
N LEU A 154 3.80 15.76 1.32
CA LEU A 154 2.85 14.84 0.68
C LEU A 154 1.81 14.34 1.67
N LEU A 155 2.24 13.97 2.88
CA LEU A 155 1.33 13.51 3.92
C LEU A 155 0.29 14.59 4.29
N GLY A 156 0.74 15.85 4.41
CA GLY A 156 -0.14 16.99 4.63
C GLY A 156 -1.12 17.22 3.48
N ALA A 157 -0.66 17.10 2.23
CA ALA A 157 -1.51 17.24 1.04
C ALA A 157 -2.59 16.13 0.98
N VAL A 158 -2.21 14.89 1.27
CA VAL A 158 -3.15 13.75 1.36
C VAL A 158 -4.19 13.99 2.43
N MET A 159 -3.79 14.43 3.62
CA MET A 159 -4.73 14.73 4.70
C MET A 159 -5.71 15.85 4.34
N LEU A 160 -5.21 16.94 3.73
CA LEU A 160 -6.03 18.03 3.25
C LEU A 160 -7.08 17.57 2.23
N LYS A 161 -6.66 16.76 1.25
CA LYS A 161 -7.58 16.17 0.26
C LYS A 161 -8.64 15.32 0.93
N LEU A 162 -8.25 14.36 1.77
CA LEU A 162 -9.16 13.45 2.46
C LEU A 162 -10.16 14.16 3.38
N LEU A 163 -9.76 15.26 4.02
CA LEU A 163 -10.66 16.09 4.83
C LEU A 163 -11.61 16.91 3.95
N SER A 164 -11.10 17.46 2.85
CA SER A 164 -11.91 18.19 1.87
C SER A 164 -12.99 17.31 1.24
N ASP A 165 -12.68 16.07 0.90
CA ASP A 165 -13.62 15.09 0.34
C ASP A 165 -14.77 14.79 1.34
N ARG A 166 -14.50 14.94 2.65
CA ARG A 166 -15.49 14.86 3.74
C ARG A 166 -16.14 16.20 4.10
N GLN A 167 -15.89 17.24 3.29
CA GLN A 167 -16.40 18.61 3.51
C GLN A 167 -15.93 19.23 4.85
N LEU A 168 -14.83 18.74 5.40
CA LEU A 168 -14.24 19.27 6.62
C LEU A 168 -13.18 20.33 6.30
N ARG A 169 -13.44 21.55 6.78
CA ARG A 169 -12.47 22.65 6.68
C ARG A 169 -11.47 22.55 7.82
N VAL A 170 -10.19 22.54 7.49
CA VAL A 170 -9.10 22.43 8.46
C VAL A 170 -8.08 23.55 8.26
N PRO A 171 -7.68 24.27 9.33
CA PRO A 171 -6.56 25.20 9.27
C PRO A 171 -5.24 24.48 8.99
N LEU A 172 -4.35 25.10 8.20
CA LEU A 172 -3.04 24.53 7.86
C LEU A 172 -2.18 24.23 9.10
N GLU A 173 -2.32 25.03 10.16
CA GLU A 173 -1.65 24.81 11.44
C GLU A 173 -2.00 23.48 12.10
N VAL A 174 -3.27 23.03 11.94
CA VAL A 174 -3.74 21.71 12.43
C VAL A 174 -3.12 20.59 11.62
N ILE A 175 -3.02 20.73 10.30
CA ILE A 175 -2.36 19.77 9.43
C ILE A 175 -0.89 19.64 9.80
N SER A 176 -0.16 20.74 9.89
CA SER A 176 1.25 20.74 10.28
C SER A 176 1.47 20.14 11.66
N PHE A 177 0.56 20.41 12.62
CA PHE A 177 0.61 19.83 13.95
C PHE A 177 0.45 18.30 13.92
N LEU A 178 -0.45 17.78 13.07
CA LEU A 178 -0.71 16.34 12.93
C LEU A 178 0.41 15.62 12.21
N VAL A 179 0.86 16.14 11.06
CA VAL A 179 1.92 15.56 10.24
C VAL A 179 3.21 15.34 11.04
N ALA A 180 3.55 16.28 11.92
CA ALA A 180 4.74 16.17 12.78
C ALA A 180 4.62 15.09 13.88
N ARG A 181 3.45 14.42 14.03
CA ARG A 181 3.15 13.53 15.18
C ARG A 181 2.56 12.19 14.81
N ILE A 182 2.09 12.02 13.60
CA ILE A 182 1.61 10.72 13.08
C ILE A 182 2.77 9.97 12.42
N GLU A 183 2.62 8.67 12.32
CA GLU A 183 3.51 7.83 11.52
C GLU A 183 3.50 8.29 10.05
N ARG A 184 4.66 8.27 9.39
CA ARG A 184 4.82 8.65 7.98
C ARG A 184 4.27 7.57 7.05
N SER A 185 2.97 7.31 7.15
CA SER A 185 2.28 6.35 6.29
C SER A 185 0.94 6.90 5.82
N PHE A 186 0.53 6.49 4.62
CA PHE A 186 -0.81 6.83 4.11
C PHE A 186 -1.93 6.19 4.95
N ALA A 187 -1.65 5.05 5.58
CA ALA A 187 -2.60 4.40 6.49
C ALA A 187 -2.83 5.25 7.75
N ALA A 188 -1.77 5.75 8.37
CA ALA A 188 -1.88 6.64 9.53
C ALA A 188 -2.64 7.93 9.19
N ALA A 189 -2.37 8.54 8.01
CA ALA A 189 -3.10 9.71 7.55
C ALA A 189 -4.61 9.43 7.39
N ARG A 190 -4.99 8.32 6.76
CA ARG A 190 -6.39 7.90 6.59
C ARG A 190 -7.07 7.65 7.93
N THR A 191 -6.43 6.91 8.83
CA THR A 191 -6.95 6.63 10.18
C THR A 191 -7.16 7.93 10.96
N MET A 192 -6.20 8.87 10.89
CA MET A 192 -6.30 10.19 11.52
C MET A 192 -7.50 10.97 10.98
N VAL A 193 -7.68 11.00 9.65
CA VAL A 193 -8.81 11.71 9.02
C VAL A 193 -10.16 11.10 9.43
N VAL A 194 -10.29 9.77 9.47
CA VAL A 194 -11.52 9.09 9.94
C VAL A 194 -11.78 9.39 11.41
N THR A 195 -10.74 9.44 12.24
CA THR A 195 -10.88 9.76 13.67
C THR A 195 -11.30 11.20 13.87
N LEU A 196 -10.73 12.15 13.12
CA LEU A 196 -11.12 13.56 13.15
C LEU A 196 -12.57 13.76 12.69
N ASP A 197 -12.98 13.11 11.61
CA ASP A 197 -14.34 13.19 11.06
C ASP A 197 -15.36 12.72 12.10
N ARG A 198 -15.12 11.58 12.75
CA ARG A 198 -15.99 11.06 13.82
C ARG A 198 -16.07 12.01 15.01
N LEU A 199 -14.96 12.59 15.44
CA LEU A 199 -14.93 13.54 16.55
C LEU A 199 -15.62 14.86 16.20
N ALA A 200 -15.43 15.37 14.97
CA ALA A 200 -16.07 16.59 14.48
C ALA A 200 -17.59 16.44 14.36
N ALA A 201 -18.07 15.32 13.82
CA ALA A 201 -19.48 15.01 13.69
C ALA A 201 -20.19 14.92 15.06
N GLY A 202 -19.55 14.34 16.06
CA GLY A 202 -20.10 14.20 17.41
C GLY A 202 -20.18 15.53 18.18
N GLU A 203 -19.34 16.52 17.87
CA GLU A 203 -19.25 17.79 18.61
C GLU A 203 -19.76 18.99 17.80
N MET A 204 -20.11 18.86 16.52
CA MET A 204 -20.44 19.96 15.57
C MET A 204 -19.45 21.15 15.64
N ARG A 205 -18.16 20.83 15.81
CA ARG A 205 -17.09 21.81 16.07
C ARG A 205 -16.11 21.90 14.91
N PRO A 206 -15.51 23.10 14.68
CA PRO A 206 -14.42 23.24 13.74
C PRO A 206 -13.19 22.40 14.17
N LEU A 207 -12.41 21.95 13.20
CA LEU A 207 -11.16 21.23 13.44
C LEU A 207 -10.13 22.20 14.07
N THR A 208 -9.72 21.88 15.29
CA THR A 208 -8.76 22.68 16.07
C THR A 208 -7.60 21.81 16.56
N ILE A 209 -6.51 22.43 17.00
CA ILE A 209 -5.39 21.71 17.62
C ILE A 209 -5.83 20.91 18.85
N ALA A 210 -6.83 21.41 19.62
CA ALA A 210 -7.38 20.66 20.75
C ALA A 210 -8.06 19.36 20.32
N LEU A 211 -8.82 19.39 19.21
CA LEU A 211 -9.47 18.20 18.64
C LEU A 211 -8.41 17.25 18.05
N ALA A 212 -7.39 17.79 17.39
CA ALA A 212 -6.26 17.03 16.86
C ALA A 212 -5.50 16.25 17.96
N ARG A 213 -5.31 16.86 19.14
CA ARG A 213 -4.71 16.18 20.31
C ARG A 213 -5.57 15.02 20.81
N LYS A 214 -6.90 15.19 20.85
CA LYS A 214 -7.82 14.10 21.21
C LYS A 214 -7.73 12.94 20.22
N ALA A 215 -7.69 13.25 18.91
CA ALA A 215 -7.57 12.24 17.86
C ALA A 215 -6.27 11.44 17.99
N LEU A 216 -5.14 12.12 18.23
CA LEU A 216 -3.84 11.46 18.47
C LEU A 216 -3.89 10.52 19.68
N ALA A 217 -4.49 10.95 20.78
CA ALA A 217 -4.62 10.12 22.00
C ALA A 217 -5.42 8.84 21.70
N GLN A 218 -6.55 8.95 21.00
CA GLN A 218 -7.36 7.79 20.61
C GLN A 218 -6.63 6.82 19.69
N MET A 219 -5.83 7.33 18.76
CA MET A 219 -5.02 6.47 17.89
C MET A 219 -3.95 5.69 18.69
N ALA A 220 -3.30 6.33 19.65
CA ALA A 220 -2.33 5.68 20.51
C ALA A 220 -2.95 4.55 21.37
N GLU A 221 -4.18 4.74 21.87
CA GLU A 221 -4.92 3.71 22.61
C GLU A 221 -5.28 2.50 21.74
N ILE A 222 -5.69 2.75 20.48
CA ILE A 222 -6.02 1.68 19.53
C ILE A 222 -4.76 0.86 19.18
N SER A 223 -3.63 1.53 18.95
CA SER A 223 -2.36 0.85 18.63
C SER A 223 -1.88 -0.03 19.78
N ASN A 224 -2.02 0.42 21.02
CA ASN A 224 -1.63 -0.36 22.21
C ASN A 224 -2.54 -1.59 22.44
N ASN A 225 -3.84 -1.48 22.12
CA ASN A 225 -4.78 -2.61 22.25
C ASN A 225 -4.63 -3.67 21.15
N SER A 226 -4.03 -3.33 20.02
CA SER A 226 -3.80 -4.26 18.91
C SER A 226 -2.48 -5.04 19.05
N ALA A 227 -1.62 -4.65 20.01
CA ALA A 227 -0.33 -5.27 20.29
C ALA A 227 -0.36 -6.23 21.51
N SER A 228 -1.52 -6.38 22.16
CA SER A 228 -1.76 -7.29 23.30
C SER A 228 -2.59 -8.49 22.91
#